data_e7d2d36063888128122ca177a441e0ba
#
_entry.id   e7d2d36063888128122ca177a441e0ba
#
_cell.length_a   1.000
_cell.length_b   1.000
_cell.length_c   1.000
_cell.angle_alpha   90.00
_cell.angle_beta   90.00
_cell.angle_gamma   90.00
#
_symmetry.space_group_name_H-M   'P 1'
#
loop_
_entity.id
_entity.type
_entity.pdbx_description
1 polymer ?
#
loop_
_entity_poly.entity_id
_entity_poly.type
_entity_poly.pdbx_seq_one_letter_code
_entity_poly.pdbx_strand_id
1 'polypeptide(L)'
;MSNTKYSENISKIIDELKKRRKAEKDSVIPFMNGDFTEWDLYLAVSCEYCMRLIDGMIPMLESRNFVCAAQLLRAQIGACMRTFALFVCDDVDLFLQTFFSNGRIDKLKDRKGKKLTDGRLKSLLCQLDPTIAESYDMASGLTHYSFEVVVAMAVAGDDFEVGFNFGMEPNEEINSMLLECGHLCIRYLDLHLQMLNKVVESDEWYNDRKEIRQ
;
A
#
# COMPACT_ATOMS: atom_id res chain seq x y z
N MET A 1 15.45 -22.43 1.59
CA MET A 1 14.20 -22.87 0.90
C MET A 1 14.57 -23.31 -0.51
N SER A 2 14.18 -24.50 -0.96
CA SER A 2 14.55 -24.94 -2.33
C SER A 2 13.92 -24.02 -3.38
N ASN A 3 14.58 -23.85 -4.53
CA ASN A 3 14.06 -23.04 -5.64
C ASN A 3 12.63 -23.45 -6.07
N THR A 4 12.32 -24.74 -6.01
CA THR A 4 10.99 -25.27 -6.32
C THR A 4 9.94 -24.76 -5.33
N LYS A 5 10.23 -24.80 -4.03
CA LYS A 5 9.32 -24.33 -2.97
C LYS A 5 9.08 -22.82 -3.03
N TYR A 6 10.10 -22.03 -3.39
CA TYR A 6 9.92 -20.60 -3.64
C TYR A 6 8.95 -20.38 -4.81
N SER A 7 9.19 -21.04 -5.94
CA SER A 7 8.36 -20.90 -7.15
C SER A 7 6.90 -21.28 -6.91
N GLU A 8 6.62 -22.32 -6.12
CA GLU A 8 5.26 -22.70 -5.76
C GLU A 8 4.57 -21.65 -4.86
N ASN A 9 5.27 -21.14 -3.87
CA ASN A 9 4.72 -20.15 -2.96
C ASN A 9 4.49 -18.79 -3.64
N ILE A 10 5.44 -18.35 -4.46
CA ILE A 10 5.32 -17.09 -5.19
C ILE A 10 4.18 -17.14 -6.20
N SER A 11 3.96 -18.27 -6.87
CA SER A 11 2.83 -18.45 -7.79
C SER A 11 1.49 -18.22 -7.07
N LYS A 12 1.32 -18.75 -5.86
CA LYS A 12 0.13 -18.54 -5.05
C LYS A 12 -0.07 -17.06 -4.69
N ILE A 13 1.01 -16.37 -4.29
CA ILE A 13 0.96 -14.94 -3.99
C ILE A 13 0.57 -14.13 -5.23
N ILE A 14 1.14 -14.45 -6.38
CA ILE A 14 0.83 -13.78 -7.65
C ILE A 14 -0.64 -13.99 -8.02
N ASP A 15 -1.18 -15.19 -7.84
CA ASP A 15 -2.59 -15.47 -8.11
C ASP A 15 -3.50 -14.66 -7.16
N GLU A 16 -3.12 -14.55 -5.89
CA GLU A 16 -3.85 -13.71 -4.92
C GLU A 16 -3.74 -12.21 -5.28
N LEU A 17 -2.60 -11.71 -5.71
CA LEU A 17 -2.44 -10.33 -6.19
C LEU A 17 -3.32 -10.06 -7.42
N LYS A 18 -3.38 -10.98 -8.38
CA LYS A 18 -4.26 -10.87 -9.56
C LYS A 18 -5.75 -10.81 -9.16
N LYS A 19 -6.16 -11.58 -8.13
CA LYS A 19 -7.53 -11.50 -7.58
C LYS A 19 -7.81 -10.12 -6.98
N ARG A 20 -6.88 -9.54 -6.18
CA ARG A 20 -7.04 -8.20 -5.61
C ARG A 20 -7.03 -7.12 -6.68
N ARG A 21 -6.19 -7.26 -7.71
CA ARG A 21 -6.23 -6.37 -8.88
C ARG A 21 -7.60 -6.34 -9.54
N LYS A 22 -8.22 -7.52 -9.69
CA LYS A 22 -9.59 -7.60 -10.22
C LYS A 22 -10.58 -6.95 -9.25
N ALA A 23 -10.47 -7.19 -7.95
CA ALA A 23 -11.33 -6.59 -6.94
C ALA A 23 -11.20 -5.06 -6.91
N GLU A 24 -9.98 -4.49 -6.99
CA GLU A 24 -9.76 -3.04 -7.13
C GLU A 24 -10.46 -2.48 -8.38
N LYS A 25 -10.34 -3.17 -9.52
CA LYS A 25 -11.04 -2.79 -10.76
C LYS A 25 -12.56 -2.82 -10.60
N ASP A 26 -13.10 -3.86 -9.97
CA ASP A 26 -14.53 -4.00 -9.77
C ASP A 26 -15.05 -2.94 -8.77
N SER A 27 -14.24 -2.55 -7.77
CA SER A 27 -14.55 -1.51 -6.78
C SER A 27 -14.59 -0.09 -7.35
N VAL A 28 -14.02 0.14 -8.53
CA VAL A 28 -14.12 1.44 -9.23
C VAL A 28 -15.52 1.67 -9.80
N ILE A 29 -16.27 0.62 -10.14
CA ILE A 29 -17.54 0.71 -10.86
C ILE A 29 -18.57 1.63 -10.17
N PRO A 30 -18.79 1.57 -8.84
CA PRO A 30 -19.72 2.48 -8.17
C PRO A 30 -19.35 3.96 -8.33
N PHE A 31 -18.05 4.27 -8.35
CA PHE A 31 -17.54 5.63 -8.47
C PHE A 31 -17.62 6.17 -9.91
N MET A 32 -17.74 5.29 -10.91
CA MET A 32 -17.79 5.64 -12.34
C MET A 32 -19.22 5.83 -12.88
N ASN A 33 -20.24 5.57 -12.07
CA ASN A 33 -21.64 5.60 -12.50
C ASN A 33 -22.31 6.96 -12.19
N GLY A 34 -22.57 7.77 -13.21
CA GLY A 34 -23.30 9.03 -13.12
C GLY A 34 -22.38 10.25 -13.10
N ASP A 35 -22.83 11.34 -12.46
CA ASP A 35 -22.05 12.54 -12.31
C ASP A 35 -20.91 12.33 -11.30
N PHE A 36 -19.71 12.71 -11.70
CA PHE A 36 -18.51 12.55 -10.87
C PHE A 36 -18.42 13.64 -9.82
N THR A 37 -18.23 13.21 -8.57
CA THR A 37 -17.79 14.09 -7.49
C THR A 37 -16.27 14.06 -7.36
N GLU A 38 -15.67 15.00 -6.60
CA GLU A 38 -14.26 14.95 -6.24
C GLU A 38 -13.94 13.69 -5.40
N TRP A 39 -14.88 13.21 -4.59
CA TRP A 39 -14.82 11.94 -3.88
C TRP A 39 -14.63 10.75 -4.83
N ASP A 40 -15.51 10.66 -5.83
CA ASP A 40 -15.47 9.56 -6.80
C ASP A 40 -14.13 9.55 -7.54
N LEU A 41 -13.68 10.72 -7.98
CA LEU A 41 -12.41 10.86 -8.67
C LEU A 41 -11.23 10.45 -7.78
N TYR A 42 -11.20 10.91 -6.52
CA TYR A 42 -10.13 10.56 -5.57
C TYR A 42 -10.05 9.05 -5.35
N LEU A 43 -11.19 8.39 -5.13
CA LEU A 43 -11.25 6.95 -4.88
C LEU A 43 -10.95 6.14 -6.13
N ALA A 44 -11.46 6.53 -7.29
CA ALA A 44 -11.14 5.89 -8.56
C ALA A 44 -9.62 5.96 -8.88
N VAL A 45 -9.00 7.11 -8.64
CA VAL A 45 -7.53 7.28 -8.80
C VAL A 45 -6.77 6.43 -7.80
N SER A 46 -7.24 6.29 -6.55
CA SER A 46 -6.58 5.43 -5.56
C SER A 46 -6.61 3.95 -5.97
N CYS A 47 -7.73 3.46 -6.52
CA CYS A 47 -7.84 2.11 -7.06
C CYS A 47 -6.89 1.89 -8.25
N GLU A 48 -6.87 2.81 -9.20
CA GLU A 48 -5.96 2.74 -10.37
C GLU A 48 -4.49 2.73 -9.93
N TYR A 49 -4.15 3.54 -8.93
CA TYR A 49 -2.80 3.54 -8.37
C TYR A 49 -2.44 2.20 -7.73
N CYS A 50 -3.34 1.61 -6.92
CA CYS A 50 -3.15 0.28 -6.34
C CYS A 50 -3.00 -0.79 -7.43
N MET A 51 -3.81 -0.77 -8.50
CA MET A 51 -3.67 -1.72 -9.62
C MET A 51 -2.30 -1.62 -10.28
N ARG A 52 -1.76 -0.41 -10.49
CA ARG A 52 -0.44 -0.20 -11.07
C ARG A 52 0.69 -0.69 -10.15
N LEU A 53 0.53 -0.54 -8.85
CA LEU A 53 1.48 -1.09 -7.89
C LEU A 53 1.50 -2.63 -7.92
N ILE A 54 0.34 -3.28 -8.09
CA ILE A 54 0.26 -4.74 -8.27
C ILE A 54 0.96 -5.15 -9.56
N ASP A 55 0.69 -4.43 -10.67
CA ASP A 55 1.31 -4.71 -11.98
C ASP A 55 2.84 -4.56 -11.94
N GLY A 56 3.36 -3.69 -11.07
CA GLY A 56 4.79 -3.59 -10.79
C GLY A 56 5.31 -4.66 -9.83
N MET A 57 4.54 -5.03 -8.80
CA MET A 57 4.95 -6.00 -7.78
C MET A 57 5.17 -7.40 -8.37
N ILE A 58 4.28 -7.87 -9.23
CA ILE A 58 4.34 -9.21 -9.80
C ILE A 58 5.69 -9.49 -10.47
N PRO A 59 6.19 -8.69 -11.43
CA PRO A 59 7.49 -8.94 -12.04
C PRO A 59 8.66 -8.81 -11.06
N MET A 60 8.55 -8.01 -9.98
CA MET A 60 9.59 -7.93 -8.95
C MET A 60 9.67 -9.21 -8.13
N LEU A 61 8.54 -9.83 -7.83
CA LEU A 61 8.47 -11.11 -7.16
C LEU A 61 9.02 -12.24 -8.07
N GLU A 62 8.66 -12.25 -9.35
CA GLU A 62 9.14 -13.23 -10.33
C GLU A 62 10.65 -13.15 -10.56
N SER A 63 11.19 -11.94 -10.69
CA SER A 63 12.62 -11.67 -10.88
C SER A 63 13.44 -11.67 -9.60
N ARG A 64 12.83 -11.86 -8.43
CA ARG A 64 13.46 -11.79 -7.11
C ARG A 64 14.12 -10.46 -6.79
N ASN A 65 13.58 -9.37 -7.33
CA ASN A 65 14.09 -8.03 -7.05
C ASN A 65 13.49 -7.48 -5.76
N PHE A 66 14.08 -7.88 -4.63
CA PHE A 66 13.60 -7.52 -3.30
C PHE A 66 13.57 -6.00 -3.07
N VAL A 67 14.61 -5.28 -3.49
CA VAL A 67 14.70 -3.82 -3.28
C VAL A 67 13.55 -3.10 -3.96
N CYS A 68 13.26 -3.43 -5.22
CA CYS A 68 12.13 -2.84 -5.93
C CYS A 68 10.79 -3.29 -5.36
N ALA A 69 10.65 -4.56 -4.94
CA ALA A 69 9.44 -5.05 -4.28
C ALA A 69 9.14 -4.28 -2.98
N ALA A 70 10.15 -4.03 -2.15
CA ALA A 70 10.01 -3.25 -0.92
C ALA A 70 9.61 -1.79 -1.17
N GLN A 71 10.13 -1.17 -2.24
CA GLN A 71 9.72 0.18 -2.68
C GLN A 71 8.24 0.21 -3.06
N LEU A 72 7.77 -0.77 -3.83
CA LEU A 72 6.37 -0.90 -4.23
C LEU A 72 5.47 -1.18 -3.02
N LEU A 73 5.91 -2.02 -2.08
CA LEU A 73 5.21 -2.24 -0.81
C LEU A 73 5.08 -0.93 -0.04
N ARG A 74 6.16 -0.15 0.09
CA ARG A 74 6.11 1.16 0.77
C ARG A 74 5.12 2.13 0.11
N ALA A 75 5.07 2.12 -1.23
CA ALA A 75 4.10 2.91 -1.99
C ALA A 75 2.66 2.43 -1.74
N GLN A 76 2.42 1.11 -1.69
CA GLN A 76 1.10 0.52 -1.37
C GLN A 76 0.63 0.90 0.04
N ILE A 77 1.52 0.84 1.03
CA ILE A 77 1.23 1.31 2.39
C ILE A 77 0.85 2.80 2.37
N GLY A 78 1.59 3.61 1.61
CA GLY A 78 1.32 5.03 1.42
C GLY A 78 -0.05 5.30 0.81
N ALA A 79 -0.45 4.56 -0.22
CA ALA A 79 -1.77 4.65 -0.83
C ALA A 79 -2.89 4.34 0.18
N CYS A 80 -2.74 3.24 0.92
CA CYS A 80 -3.67 2.85 1.98
C CYS A 80 -3.81 3.93 3.06
N MET A 81 -2.69 4.51 3.52
CA MET A 81 -2.69 5.60 4.49
C MET A 81 -3.37 6.87 3.96
N ARG A 82 -3.20 7.21 2.69
CA ARG A 82 -3.85 8.39 2.07
C ARG A 82 -5.34 8.17 1.90
N THR A 83 -5.78 6.98 1.51
CA THR A 83 -7.21 6.63 1.49
C THR A 83 -7.79 6.69 2.91
N PHE A 84 -7.07 6.17 3.91
CA PHE A 84 -7.49 6.24 5.31
C PHE A 84 -7.58 7.68 5.84
N ALA A 85 -6.73 8.59 5.36
CA ALA A 85 -6.76 9.99 5.75
C ALA A 85 -8.11 10.67 5.46
N LEU A 86 -8.79 10.25 4.38
CA LEU A 86 -10.13 10.71 4.03
C LEU A 86 -11.16 10.42 5.15
N PHE A 87 -11.04 9.27 5.83
CA PHE A 87 -11.97 8.87 6.90
C PHE A 87 -11.72 9.57 8.23
N VAL A 88 -10.51 10.05 8.46
CA VAL A 88 -10.11 10.61 9.75
C VAL A 88 -9.90 12.12 9.71
N CYS A 89 -9.91 12.74 8.54
CA CYS A 89 -9.80 14.20 8.42
C CYS A 89 -11.00 14.90 9.07
N ASP A 90 -10.76 16.11 9.52
CA ASP A 90 -11.76 16.96 10.16
C ASP A 90 -12.75 17.54 9.13
N ASP A 91 -12.22 17.89 7.95
CA ASP A 91 -12.95 18.51 6.86
C ASP A 91 -12.56 17.80 5.54
N VAL A 92 -13.52 17.08 4.96
CA VAL A 92 -13.34 16.27 3.77
C VAL A 92 -13.26 17.15 2.51
N ASP A 93 -14.07 18.20 2.43
CA ASP A 93 -14.07 19.09 1.26
C ASP A 93 -12.74 19.81 1.17
N LEU A 94 -12.24 20.33 2.30
CA LEU A 94 -10.90 20.92 2.36
C LEU A 94 -9.80 19.89 2.03
N PHE A 95 -9.97 18.63 2.42
CA PHE A 95 -9.03 17.56 2.07
C PHE A 95 -8.99 17.34 0.55
N LEU A 96 -10.13 17.18 -0.11
CA LEU A 96 -10.23 16.96 -1.54
C LEU A 96 -9.73 18.19 -2.33
N GLN A 97 -10.16 19.38 -1.96
CA GLN A 97 -9.66 20.62 -2.54
C GLN A 97 -8.14 20.74 -2.42
N THR A 98 -7.58 20.41 -1.24
CA THR A 98 -6.12 20.43 -1.02
C THR A 98 -5.42 19.41 -1.91
N PHE A 99 -5.96 18.21 -2.03
CA PHE A 99 -5.39 17.16 -2.87
C PHE A 99 -5.36 17.58 -4.36
N PHE A 100 -6.49 18.04 -4.90
CA PHE A 100 -6.61 18.40 -6.31
C PHE A 100 -5.87 19.71 -6.67
N SER A 101 -5.60 20.57 -5.71
CA SER A 101 -4.74 21.75 -5.89
C SER A 101 -3.25 21.47 -5.69
N ASN A 102 -2.83 20.19 -5.60
CA ASN A 102 -1.47 19.77 -5.28
C ASN A 102 -0.94 20.35 -3.97
N GLY A 103 -1.84 20.54 -3.01
CA GLY A 103 -1.51 21.03 -1.68
C GLY A 103 -0.94 19.95 -0.76
N ARG A 104 -0.58 20.35 0.46
CA ARG A 104 0.06 19.49 1.44
C ARG A 104 -0.96 18.90 2.41
N ILE A 105 -1.41 17.67 2.16
CA ILE A 105 -2.35 16.91 3.01
C ILE A 105 -1.82 16.76 4.45
N ASP A 106 -0.49 16.62 4.64
CA ASP A 106 0.13 16.50 5.95
C ASP A 106 -0.01 17.77 6.83
N LYS A 107 -0.49 18.87 6.28
CA LYS A 107 -0.83 20.11 7.02
C LYS A 107 -2.28 20.12 7.52
N LEU A 108 -3.16 19.34 6.93
CA LEU A 108 -4.54 19.20 7.36
C LEU A 108 -4.61 18.50 8.73
N LYS A 109 -5.77 18.55 9.36
CA LYS A 109 -5.97 18.01 10.71
C LYS A 109 -6.94 16.83 10.68
N ASP A 110 -6.77 15.93 11.64
CA ASP A 110 -7.77 14.92 11.98
C ASP A 110 -8.84 15.53 12.91
N ARG A 111 -9.93 14.81 13.14
CA ARG A 111 -11.05 15.21 14.03
C ARG A 111 -10.62 15.50 15.49
N LYS A 112 -9.38 15.18 15.86
CA LYS A 112 -8.76 15.51 17.16
C LYS A 112 -7.81 16.70 17.07
N GLY A 113 -7.81 17.43 15.95
CA GLY A 113 -6.98 18.62 15.71
C GLY A 113 -5.50 18.34 15.46
N LYS A 114 -5.08 17.06 15.28
CA LYS A 114 -3.70 16.69 15.00
C LYS A 114 -3.45 16.61 13.50
N LYS A 115 -2.25 17.05 13.05
CA LYS A 115 -1.87 17.03 11.64
C LYS A 115 -1.85 15.61 11.06
N LEU A 116 -2.31 15.47 9.81
CA LEU A 116 -2.36 14.20 9.06
C LEU A 116 -1.00 13.78 8.49
N THR A 117 0.04 13.84 9.34
CA THR A 117 1.37 13.35 8.97
C THR A 117 1.38 11.81 8.83
N ASP A 118 2.35 11.28 8.09
CA ASP A 118 2.50 9.82 7.94
C ASP A 118 2.61 9.11 9.31
N GLY A 119 3.37 9.69 10.25
CA GLY A 119 3.46 9.14 11.61
C GLY A 119 2.11 9.13 12.35
N ARG A 120 1.27 10.16 12.13
CA ARG A 120 -0.08 10.20 12.71
C ARG A 120 -1.00 9.17 12.08
N LEU A 121 -1.01 9.06 10.76
CA LEU A 121 -1.82 8.08 10.04
C LEU A 121 -1.41 6.65 10.40
N LYS A 122 -0.09 6.38 10.45
CA LYS A 122 0.45 5.10 10.95
C LYS A 122 -0.08 4.80 12.36
N SER A 123 0.04 5.74 13.30
CA SER A 123 -0.43 5.57 14.68
C SER A 123 -1.93 5.28 14.78
N LEU A 124 -2.75 5.84 13.91
CA LEU A 124 -4.19 5.58 13.88
C LEU A 124 -4.51 4.21 13.26
N LEU A 125 -3.85 3.85 12.17
CA LEU A 125 -4.01 2.54 11.53
C LEU A 125 -3.53 1.40 12.45
N CYS A 126 -2.47 1.61 13.23
CA CYS A 126 -2.00 0.64 14.22
C CYS A 126 -3.01 0.34 15.33
N GLN A 127 -4.00 1.21 15.56
CA GLN A 127 -5.12 0.92 16.47
C GLN A 127 -6.10 -0.11 15.88
N LEU A 128 -6.15 -0.18 14.54
CA LEU A 128 -6.96 -1.18 13.83
C LEU A 128 -6.17 -2.47 13.60
N ASP A 129 -4.88 -2.35 13.33
CA ASP A 129 -3.98 -3.45 13.05
C ASP A 129 -2.55 -3.13 13.53
N PRO A 130 -2.12 -3.70 14.68
CA PRO A 130 -0.80 -3.43 15.26
C PRO A 130 0.39 -3.80 14.36
N THR A 131 0.23 -4.76 13.44
CA THR A 131 1.33 -5.20 12.56
C THR A 131 1.73 -4.15 11.51
N ILE A 132 0.91 -3.11 11.31
CA ILE A 132 1.20 -1.99 10.40
C ILE A 132 2.48 -1.24 10.82
N ALA A 133 2.75 -1.14 12.12
CA ALA A 133 3.93 -0.43 12.61
C ALA A 133 5.22 -1.05 12.07
N GLU A 134 5.37 -2.35 12.23
CA GLU A 134 6.56 -3.11 11.84
C GLU A 134 6.74 -3.12 10.31
N SER A 135 5.69 -3.44 9.57
CA SER A 135 5.75 -3.47 8.10
C SER A 135 6.03 -2.09 7.48
N TYR A 136 5.49 -1.00 8.08
CA TYR A 136 5.80 0.36 7.65
C TYR A 136 7.27 0.70 7.89
N ASP A 137 7.79 0.41 9.08
CA ASP A 137 9.16 0.77 9.46
C ASP A 137 10.18 -0.03 8.62
N MET A 138 9.94 -1.33 8.41
CA MET A 138 10.73 -2.16 7.51
C MET A 138 10.76 -1.60 6.07
N ALA A 139 9.59 -1.37 5.47
CA ALA A 139 9.51 -0.86 4.10
C ALA A 139 10.09 0.56 3.98
N SER A 140 9.95 1.40 5.00
CA SER A 140 10.52 2.75 5.05
C SER A 140 12.05 2.73 5.14
N GLY A 141 12.62 1.86 5.98
CA GLY A 141 14.07 1.69 6.11
C GLY A 141 14.71 1.30 4.77
N LEU A 142 14.13 0.33 4.07
CA LEU A 142 14.59 -0.10 2.75
C LEU A 142 14.48 1.01 1.68
N THR A 143 13.49 1.90 1.79
CA THR A 143 13.30 3.02 0.86
C THR A 143 14.37 4.09 1.01
N HIS A 144 14.85 4.33 2.23
CA HIS A 144 15.78 5.43 2.53
C HIS A 144 17.26 5.03 2.51
N TYR A 145 17.62 3.87 1.94
CA TYR A 145 18.99 3.36 1.89
C TYR A 145 19.64 3.36 3.28
N SER A 146 18.92 2.83 4.26
CA SER A 146 19.38 2.71 5.64
C SER A 146 20.15 1.42 5.89
N PHE A 147 20.48 1.16 7.15
CA PHE A 147 21.22 -0.06 7.54
C PHE A 147 20.46 -1.35 7.17
N GLU A 148 19.13 -1.31 7.10
CA GLU A 148 18.29 -2.43 6.66
C GLU A 148 18.62 -2.88 5.23
N VAL A 149 19.05 -1.97 4.35
CA VAL A 149 19.53 -2.33 3.01
C VAL A 149 20.82 -3.13 3.09
N VAL A 150 21.73 -2.74 3.99
CA VAL A 150 22.99 -3.46 4.20
C VAL A 150 22.70 -4.86 4.71
N VAL A 151 21.83 -4.99 5.72
CA VAL A 151 21.41 -6.29 6.28
C VAL A 151 20.77 -7.18 5.23
N ALA A 152 19.92 -6.62 4.37
CA ALA A 152 19.25 -7.36 3.30
C ALA A 152 20.23 -7.86 2.20
N MET A 153 21.39 -7.25 2.05
CA MET A 153 22.35 -7.56 0.97
C MET A 153 23.64 -8.23 1.45
N ALA A 154 23.94 -8.13 2.74
CA ALA A 154 25.10 -8.77 3.33
C ALA A 154 24.75 -10.18 3.82
N VAL A 155 25.60 -11.14 3.49
CA VAL A 155 25.50 -12.51 4.01
C VAL A 155 26.61 -12.69 5.05
N ALA A 156 26.24 -13.06 6.28
CA ALA A 156 27.21 -13.41 7.29
C ALA A 156 27.89 -14.73 6.92
N GLY A 157 29.19 -14.71 6.71
CA GLY A 157 30.02 -15.90 6.55
C GLY A 157 30.56 -16.40 7.91
N ASP A 158 31.18 -17.55 7.92
CA ASP A 158 31.94 -18.05 9.08
C ASP A 158 33.14 -17.12 9.35
N ASP A 159 33.59 -17.04 10.60
CA ASP A 159 34.80 -16.32 11.01
C ASP A 159 34.83 -14.80 10.71
N PHE A 160 33.70 -14.09 10.92
CA PHE A 160 33.57 -12.63 10.67
C PHE A 160 33.74 -12.21 9.21
N GLU A 161 33.65 -13.14 8.27
CA GLU A 161 33.57 -12.78 6.85
C GLU A 161 32.20 -12.22 6.51
N VAL A 162 32.16 -11.11 5.75
CA VAL A 162 30.95 -10.54 5.21
C VAL A 162 30.93 -10.80 3.69
N GLY A 163 30.02 -11.66 3.26
CA GLY A 163 29.73 -11.86 1.85
C GLY A 163 28.68 -10.86 1.37
N PHE A 164 28.72 -10.52 0.09
CA PHE A 164 27.69 -9.73 -0.56
C PHE A 164 27.02 -10.56 -1.65
N ASN A 165 25.70 -10.55 -1.65
CA ASN A 165 24.93 -11.18 -2.72
C ASN A 165 24.74 -10.16 -3.85
N PHE A 166 25.61 -10.17 -4.86
CA PHE A 166 25.52 -9.29 -6.01
C PHE A 166 24.53 -9.83 -7.03
N GLY A 167 23.55 -9.01 -7.38
CA GLY A 167 22.53 -9.37 -8.35
C GLY A 167 21.33 -10.10 -7.74
N MET A 168 20.65 -10.88 -8.53
CA MET A 168 19.40 -11.57 -8.16
C MET A 168 19.60 -13.08 -7.99
N GLU A 169 20.77 -13.49 -7.50
CA GLU A 169 21.06 -14.90 -7.22
C GLU A 169 20.10 -15.46 -6.16
N PRO A 170 19.67 -16.71 -6.30
CA PRO A 170 18.78 -17.34 -5.33
C PRO A 170 19.40 -17.40 -3.95
N ASN A 171 18.77 -16.71 -2.99
CA ASN A 171 19.14 -16.70 -1.57
C ASN A 171 17.89 -17.01 -0.75
N GLU A 172 18.00 -17.87 0.27
CA GLU A 172 16.87 -18.27 1.11
C GLU A 172 16.30 -17.10 1.89
N GLU A 173 17.13 -16.21 2.36
CA GLU A 173 16.72 -15.03 3.12
C GLU A 173 15.96 -14.04 2.25
N ILE A 174 16.52 -13.68 1.10
CA ILE A 174 15.85 -12.81 0.11
C ILE A 174 14.51 -13.43 -0.36
N ASN A 175 14.49 -14.74 -0.59
CA ASN A 175 13.25 -15.44 -0.96
C ASN A 175 12.19 -15.31 0.15
N SER A 176 12.58 -15.44 1.42
CA SER A 176 11.68 -15.25 2.56
C SER A 176 11.15 -13.83 2.64
N MET A 177 12.02 -12.83 2.50
CA MET A 177 11.65 -11.41 2.52
C MET A 177 10.72 -11.04 1.35
N LEU A 178 10.93 -11.61 0.16
CA LEU A 178 10.05 -11.42 -1.00
C LEU A 178 8.66 -12.00 -0.78
N LEU A 179 8.58 -13.20 -0.19
CA LEU A 179 7.29 -13.80 0.16
C LEU A 179 6.54 -12.93 1.19
N GLU A 180 7.26 -12.41 2.17
CA GLU A 180 6.70 -11.48 3.15
C GLU A 180 6.21 -10.19 2.49
N CYS A 181 6.99 -9.56 1.61
CA CYS A 181 6.56 -8.41 0.82
C CYS A 181 5.25 -8.69 0.06
N GLY A 182 5.15 -9.85 -0.56
CA GLY A 182 3.94 -10.25 -1.29
C GLY A 182 2.73 -10.40 -0.37
N HIS A 183 2.88 -11.05 0.79
CA HIS A 183 1.81 -11.20 1.77
C HIS A 183 1.37 -9.86 2.37
N LEU A 184 2.32 -8.99 2.69
CA LEU A 184 2.02 -7.64 3.19
C LEU A 184 1.31 -6.81 2.13
N CYS A 185 1.72 -6.90 0.86
CA CYS A 185 1.04 -6.23 -0.25
C CYS A 185 -0.43 -6.66 -0.33
N ILE A 186 -0.72 -7.96 -0.29
CA ILE A 186 -2.09 -8.51 -0.26
C ILE A 186 -2.87 -7.93 0.92
N ARG A 187 -2.29 -7.91 2.11
CA ARG A 187 -2.93 -7.38 3.32
C ARG A 187 -3.32 -5.91 3.19
N TYR A 188 -2.43 -5.07 2.67
CA TYR A 188 -2.73 -3.64 2.47
C TYR A 188 -3.75 -3.40 1.36
N LEU A 189 -3.80 -4.26 0.34
CA LEU A 189 -4.86 -4.24 -0.66
C LEU A 189 -6.21 -4.63 -0.04
N ASP A 190 -6.25 -5.66 0.80
CA ASP A 190 -7.47 -6.04 1.50
C ASP A 190 -7.98 -4.91 2.43
N LEU A 191 -7.07 -4.20 3.09
CA LEU A 191 -7.43 -3.04 3.91
C LEU A 191 -7.94 -1.87 3.05
N HIS A 192 -7.32 -1.62 1.89
CA HIS A 192 -7.78 -0.60 0.94
C HIS A 192 -9.19 -0.92 0.42
N LEU A 193 -9.44 -2.15 -0.03
CA LEU A 193 -10.75 -2.62 -0.48
C LEU A 193 -11.83 -2.51 0.62
N GLN A 194 -11.48 -2.80 1.88
CA GLN A 194 -12.41 -2.62 3.00
C GLN A 194 -12.78 -1.14 3.19
N MET A 195 -11.83 -0.22 3.03
CA MET A 195 -12.11 1.21 3.10
C MET A 195 -13.03 1.67 1.97
N LEU A 196 -12.79 1.23 0.72
CA LEU A 196 -13.65 1.54 -0.42
C LEU A 196 -15.08 1.06 -0.19
N ASN A 197 -15.27 -0.17 0.27
CA ASN A 197 -16.59 -0.72 0.57
C ASN A 197 -17.32 0.12 1.63
N LYS A 198 -16.61 0.56 2.68
CA LYS A 198 -17.21 1.45 3.70
C LYS A 198 -17.64 2.80 3.14
N VAL A 199 -16.94 3.36 2.16
CA VAL A 199 -17.37 4.58 1.50
C VAL A 199 -18.67 4.35 0.74
N VAL A 200 -18.73 3.30 -0.08
CA VAL A 200 -19.92 2.97 -0.88
C VAL A 200 -21.15 2.72 0.02
N GLU A 201 -20.96 2.19 1.21
CA GLU A 201 -22.01 1.93 2.20
C GLU A 201 -22.34 3.16 3.06
N SER A 202 -21.59 4.29 2.95
CA SER A 202 -21.80 5.45 3.80
C SER A 202 -22.94 6.35 3.32
N ASP A 203 -23.76 6.86 4.26
CA ASP A 203 -24.82 7.83 3.97
C ASP A 203 -24.25 9.15 3.44
N GLU A 204 -23.06 9.54 3.88
CA GLU A 204 -22.37 10.76 3.50
C GLU A 204 -22.06 10.77 2.00
N TRP A 205 -21.43 9.72 1.47
CA TRP A 205 -21.18 9.56 0.03
C TRP A 205 -22.44 9.47 -0.80
N TYR A 206 -23.49 8.83 -0.26
CA TYR A 206 -24.77 8.70 -0.95
C TYR A 206 -25.52 10.03 -1.04
N ASN A 207 -25.46 10.88 0.00
CA ASN A 207 -26.14 12.16 0.05
C ASN A 207 -25.48 13.19 -0.87
N ASP A 208 -24.14 13.26 -0.93
CA ASP A 208 -23.42 14.11 -1.89
C ASP A 208 -23.86 13.85 -3.32
N ARG A 209 -24.04 12.58 -3.71
CA ARG A 209 -24.53 12.22 -5.04
C ARG A 209 -26.00 12.59 -5.30
N LYS A 210 -26.82 12.67 -4.27
CA LYS A 210 -28.23 13.13 -4.43
C LYS A 210 -28.33 14.62 -4.66
N GLU A 211 -27.50 15.43 -4.00
CA GLU A 211 -27.51 16.88 -4.16
C GLU A 211 -27.10 17.31 -5.57
N ILE A 212 -26.20 16.59 -6.21
CA ILE A 212 -25.75 16.84 -7.59
C ILE A 212 -26.85 16.47 -8.62
N ARG A 213 -27.78 15.57 -8.27
CA ARG A 213 -28.87 15.12 -9.17
C ARG A 213 -30.12 15.96 -9.09
N GLN A 214 -30.17 16.98 -8.26
CA GLN A 214 -31.27 17.97 -8.17
C GLN A 214 -30.88 19.28 -8.86
#